data_28cf9cd55e52a5534810e7957fbb9e2d
#
_entry.id   28cf9cd55e52a5534810e7957fbb9e2d
#
_cell.length_a   1.000
_cell.length_b   1.000
_cell.length_c   1.000
_cell.angle_alpha   90.00
_cell.angle_beta   90.00
_cell.angle_gamma   90.00
#
_symmetry.space_group_name_H-M   'P 1'
#
loop_
_entity.id
_entity.type
_entity.pdbx_description
1 polymer ?
#
loop_
_entity_poly.entity_id
_entity_poly.type
_entity_poly.pdbx_seq_one_letter_code
_entity_poly.pdbx_strand_id
1 'polypeptide(L)'
;MAGFQDVIEKVQNKLQGWKAKLLSQAGRTTLISSVLQALPLYTFSCFRIPDSVCAKLDEIVRSFRWGHNVGDKKLDLINWDKICQPRERGGLGIKNFNLINQALVAKQFWRIQHCPNSLLAKTFKAKYFPRSSLRD
;
A
#
# COMPACT_ATOMS: atom_id res chain seq x y z
N MET A 1 14.64 -9.41 -4.09
CA MET A 1 13.95 -8.46 -3.19
C MET A 1 14.42 -7.02 -3.33
N ALA A 2 15.44 -6.77 -4.16
CA ALA A 2 15.99 -5.41 -4.36
C ALA A 2 14.96 -4.39 -4.86
N GLY A 3 14.02 -4.78 -5.74
CA GLY A 3 13.03 -3.86 -6.29
C GLY A 3 11.96 -3.35 -5.30
N PHE A 4 11.74 -4.06 -4.19
CA PHE A 4 10.78 -3.62 -3.16
C PHE A 4 11.45 -2.77 -2.08
N GLN A 5 12.76 -2.88 -1.95
CA GLN A 5 13.53 -2.02 -1.03
C GLN A 5 13.42 -0.55 -1.43
N ASP A 6 13.41 -0.26 -2.72
CA ASP A 6 13.22 1.10 -3.24
C ASP A 6 11.92 1.73 -2.76
N VAL A 7 10.84 0.95 -2.66
CA VAL A 7 9.55 1.43 -2.17
C VAL A 7 9.65 1.82 -0.71
N ILE A 8 10.28 0.98 0.10
CA ILE A 8 10.51 1.24 1.53
C ILE A 8 11.35 2.51 1.71
N GLU A 9 12.43 2.64 0.94
CA GLU A 9 13.32 3.81 1.00
C GLU A 9 12.62 5.10 0.61
N LYS A 10 11.78 5.09 -0.43
CA LYS A 10 10.99 6.26 -0.84
C LYS A 10 10.06 6.72 0.28
N VAL A 11 9.38 5.78 0.94
CA VAL A 11 8.50 6.08 2.08
C VAL A 11 9.30 6.65 3.24
N GLN A 12 10.43 6.02 3.59
CA GLN A 12 11.29 6.49 4.69
C GLN A 12 11.86 7.88 4.43
N ASN A 13 12.34 8.15 3.22
CA ASN A 13 12.89 9.45 2.85
C ASN A 13 11.85 10.57 2.95
N LYS A 14 10.61 10.29 2.52
CA LYS A 14 9.51 11.25 2.68
C LYS A 14 9.24 11.54 4.15
N LEU A 15 9.22 10.50 4.98
CA LEU A 15 8.96 10.61 6.41
C LEU A 15 10.04 11.43 7.15
N GLN A 16 11.30 11.26 6.79
CA GLN A 16 12.39 12.01 7.42
C GLN A 16 12.23 13.52 7.26
N GLY A 17 11.81 13.97 6.06
CA GLY A 17 11.51 15.37 5.82
C GLY A 17 10.37 15.91 6.69
N TRP A 18 9.41 15.06 7.05
CA TRP A 18 8.23 15.46 7.84
C TRP A 18 8.43 15.31 9.36
N LYS A 19 9.30 14.39 9.80
CA LYS A 19 9.60 14.18 11.21
C LYS A 19 10.18 15.43 11.89
N ALA A 20 10.92 16.23 11.15
CA ALA A 20 11.46 17.50 11.63
C ALA A 20 10.38 18.57 11.87
N LYS A 21 9.17 18.38 11.34
CA LYS A 21 8.05 19.30 11.51
C LYS A 21 7.18 18.86 12.69
N LEU A 22 6.81 19.82 13.54
CA LEU A 22 5.88 19.57 14.63
C LEU A 22 4.45 19.46 14.08
N LEU A 23 4.05 18.25 13.73
CA LEU A 23 2.73 17.97 13.15
C LEU A 23 1.81 17.41 14.23
N SER A 24 0.54 17.86 14.20
CA SER A 24 -0.53 17.27 15.01
C SER A 24 -0.87 15.84 14.53
N GLN A 25 -1.60 15.09 15.34
CA GLN A 25 -2.09 13.76 14.97
C GLN A 25 -2.94 13.82 13.69
N ALA A 26 -3.79 14.83 13.55
CA ALA A 26 -4.60 15.04 12.36
C ALA A 26 -3.73 15.32 11.11
N GLY A 27 -2.69 16.15 11.25
CA GLY A 27 -1.75 16.45 10.17
C GLY A 27 -0.99 15.21 9.71
N ARG A 28 -0.56 14.37 10.63
CA ARG A 28 0.10 13.09 10.32
C ARG A 28 -0.82 12.14 9.59
N THR A 29 -2.07 11.99 10.04
CA THR A 29 -3.08 11.16 9.39
C THR A 29 -3.35 11.63 7.96
N THR A 30 -3.44 12.94 7.74
CA THR A 30 -3.65 13.52 6.41
C THR A 30 -2.48 13.21 5.47
N LEU A 31 -1.24 13.35 5.93
CA LEU A 31 -0.05 13.02 5.14
C LEU A 31 0.04 11.53 4.82
N ILE A 32 -0.30 10.67 5.77
CA ILE A 32 -0.35 9.21 5.53
C ILE A 32 -1.34 8.91 4.41
N SER A 33 -2.58 9.40 4.52
CA SER A 33 -3.65 9.08 3.57
C SER A 33 -3.41 9.67 2.18
N SER A 34 -2.88 10.89 2.10
CA SER A 34 -2.77 11.59 0.82
C SER A 34 -1.45 11.33 0.08
N VAL A 35 -0.36 11.07 0.79
CA VAL A 35 0.96 10.95 0.18
C VAL A 35 1.58 9.57 0.38
N LEU A 36 1.72 9.12 1.62
CA LEU A 36 2.44 7.87 1.89
C LEU A 36 1.79 6.65 1.25
N GLN A 37 0.46 6.58 1.27
CA GLN A 37 -0.28 5.48 0.66
C GLN A 37 -0.33 5.57 -0.86
N ALA A 38 -0.09 6.74 -1.44
CA ALA A 38 -0.02 6.93 -2.88
C ALA A 38 1.33 6.51 -3.49
N LEU A 39 2.43 6.61 -2.74
CA LEU A 39 3.78 6.33 -3.24
C LEU A 39 3.96 4.92 -3.80
N PRO A 40 3.50 3.84 -3.14
CA PRO A 40 3.70 2.48 -3.63
C PRO A 40 2.62 1.99 -4.61
N LEU A 41 1.60 2.81 -4.94
CA LEU A 41 0.44 2.34 -5.72
C LEU A 41 0.82 1.76 -7.08
N TYR A 42 1.78 2.36 -7.78
CA TYR A 42 2.20 1.86 -9.09
C TYR A 42 2.79 0.45 -8.98
N THR A 43 3.74 0.25 -8.09
CA THR A 43 4.36 -1.05 -7.84
C THR A 43 3.33 -2.07 -7.35
N PHE A 44 2.44 -1.66 -6.46
CA PHE A 44 1.38 -2.50 -5.90
C PHE A 44 0.34 -2.93 -6.94
N SER A 45 0.18 -2.16 -8.00
CA SER A 45 -0.72 -2.51 -9.12
C SER A 45 -0.11 -3.54 -10.06
N CYS A 46 1.22 -3.62 -10.12
CA CYS A 46 1.94 -4.47 -11.07
C CYS A 46 2.34 -5.82 -10.48
N PHE A 47 2.63 -5.89 -9.18
CA PHE A 47 3.23 -7.05 -8.54
C PHE A 47 2.52 -7.43 -7.25
N ARG A 48 2.48 -8.74 -6.97
CA ARG A 48 2.11 -9.24 -5.65
C ARG A 48 3.30 -9.02 -4.71
N ILE A 49 3.13 -8.12 -3.75
CA ILE A 49 4.18 -7.74 -2.80
C ILE A 49 4.25 -8.78 -1.66
N PRO A 50 5.44 -9.21 -1.26
CA PRO A 50 5.57 -10.12 -0.11
C PRO A 50 4.98 -9.51 1.17
N ASP A 51 4.37 -10.37 1.99
CA ASP A 51 3.72 -9.93 3.23
C ASP A 51 4.70 -9.25 4.20
N SER A 52 5.97 -9.68 4.19
CA SER A 52 7.03 -9.06 5.00
C SER A 52 7.28 -7.60 4.63
N VAL A 53 7.23 -7.27 3.34
CA VAL A 53 7.40 -5.89 2.86
C VAL A 53 6.19 -5.05 3.24
N CYS A 54 4.97 -5.58 3.06
CA CYS A 54 3.75 -4.91 3.48
C CYS A 54 3.73 -4.64 4.99
N ALA A 55 4.13 -5.61 5.81
CA ALA A 55 4.23 -5.47 7.25
C ALA A 55 5.24 -4.38 7.64
N LYS A 56 6.37 -4.31 6.95
CA LYS A 56 7.38 -3.26 7.17
C LYS A 56 6.85 -1.87 6.84
N LEU A 57 6.12 -1.72 5.75
CA LEU A 57 5.48 -0.46 5.38
C LEU A 57 4.41 -0.04 6.41
N ASP A 58 3.59 -0.98 6.86
CA ASP A 58 2.59 -0.73 7.91
C ASP A 58 3.26 -0.29 9.22
N GLU A 59 4.37 -0.92 9.61
CA GLU A 59 5.15 -0.54 10.79
C GLU A 59 5.68 0.89 10.68
N ILE A 60 6.24 1.25 9.54
CA ILE A 60 6.78 2.59 9.27
C ILE A 60 5.67 3.65 9.39
N VAL A 61 4.53 3.40 8.75
CA VAL A 61 3.37 4.31 8.77
C VAL A 61 2.81 4.44 10.19
N ARG A 62 2.67 3.33 10.91
CA ARG A 62 2.20 3.32 12.30
C ARG A 62 3.11 4.11 13.22
N SER A 63 4.43 3.90 13.12
CA SER A 63 5.42 4.63 13.91
C SER A 63 5.36 6.14 13.65
N PHE A 64 5.19 6.54 12.40
CA PHE A 64 5.00 7.95 12.04
C PHE A 64 3.71 8.52 12.63
N ARG A 65 2.60 7.76 12.56
CA ARG A 65 1.31 8.20 13.10
C ARG A 65 1.39 8.51 14.61
N TRP A 66 2.12 7.69 15.37
CA TRP A 66 2.27 7.83 16.82
C TRP A 66 3.47 8.68 17.24
N GLY A 67 4.29 9.12 16.27
CA GLY A 67 5.40 10.05 16.52
C GLY A 67 6.64 9.44 17.18
N HIS A 68 6.83 8.13 17.06
CA HIS A 68 8.04 7.47 17.55
C HIS A 68 8.83 6.82 16.41
N ASN A 69 10.04 6.36 16.69
CA ASN A 69 10.88 5.68 15.70
C ASN A 69 10.45 4.22 15.55
N VAL A 70 10.76 3.66 14.38
CA VAL A 70 10.55 2.24 14.11
C VAL A 70 11.37 1.42 15.11
N GLY A 71 10.70 0.48 15.78
CA GLY A 71 11.33 -0.36 16.79
C GLY A 71 11.24 0.16 18.23
N ASP A 72 10.80 1.40 18.44
CA ASP A 72 10.55 1.91 19.78
C ASP A 72 9.38 1.16 20.42
N LYS A 73 9.58 0.65 21.63
CA LYS A 73 8.54 0.00 22.42
C LYS A 73 7.67 1.04 23.14
N LYS A 74 6.98 1.86 22.38
CA LYS A 74 6.01 2.81 22.93
C LYS A 74 4.59 2.26 22.83
N LEU A 75 3.76 2.66 23.77
CA LEU A 75 2.36 2.23 23.81
C LEU A 75 1.56 2.94 22.72
N ASP A 76 1.02 2.18 21.78
CA ASP A 76 0.02 2.69 20.85
C ASP A 76 -1.36 2.65 21.56
N LEU A 77 -2.00 3.81 21.68
CA LEU A 77 -3.22 3.95 22.46
C LEU A 77 -4.41 3.21 21.85
N ILE A 78 -4.39 2.99 20.54
CA ILE A 78 -5.47 2.33 19.80
C ILE A 78 -4.86 1.27 18.88
N ASN A 79 -5.49 0.10 18.82
CA ASN A 79 -5.06 -0.96 17.92
C ASN A 79 -5.06 -0.46 16.47
N TRP A 80 -3.98 -0.78 15.74
CA TRP A 80 -3.80 -0.36 14.35
C TRP A 80 -4.91 -0.86 13.42
N ASP A 81 -5.42 -2.08 13.64
CA ASP A 81 -6.52 -2.62 12.85
C ASP A 81 -7.81 -1.79 12.98
N LYS A 82 -8.06 -1.23 14.15
CA LYS A 82 -9.18 -0.30 14.37
C LYS A 82 -8.97 1.02 13.64
N ILE A 83 -7.75 1.53 13.63
CA ILE A 83 -7.39 2.77 12.91
C ILE A 83 -7.58 2.57 11.41
N CYS A 84 -7.25 1.40 10.90
CA CYS A 84 -7.37 1.07 9.48
C CYS A 84 -8.82 0.82 9.02
N GLN A 85 -9.79 0.74 9.93
CA GLN A 85 -11.18 0.56 9.54
C GLN A 85 -11.72 1.80 8.80
N PRO A 86 -12.76 1.62 7.95
CA PRO A 86 -13.45 2.75 7.32
C PRO A 86 -13.98 3.76 8.34
N ARG A 87 -14.10 5.01 7.92
CA ARG A 87 -14.61 6.08 8.80
C ARG A 87 -16.02 5.80 9.32
N GLU A 88 -16.85 5.14 8.52
CA GLU A 88 -18.22 4.74 8.91
C GLU A 88 -18.22 3.75 10.08
N ARG A 89 -17.13 3.05 10.29
CA ARG A 89 -16.95 2.07 11.39
C ARG A 89 -16.09 2.62 12.53
N GLY A 90 -15.86 3.92 12.54
CA GLY A 90 -15.08 4.58 13.59
C GLY A 90 -13.57 4.58 13.38
N GLY A 91 -13.08 4.10 12.23
CA GLY A 91 -11.66 4.15 11.87
C GLY A 91 -11.27 5.46 11.19
N LEU A 92 -9.99 5.61 10.89
CA LEU A 92 -9.45 6.77 10.15
C LEU A 92 -9.40 6.55 8.63
N GLY A 93 -9.76 5.36 8.16
CA GLY A 93 -9.72 5.03 6.75
C GLY A 93 -8.31 4.88 6.19
N ILE A 94 -7.31 4.70 7.03
CA ILE A 94 -5.94 4.37 6.60
C ILE A 94 -5.96 2.93 6.08
N LYS A 95 -5.48 2.75 4.86
CA LYS A 95 -5.55 1.46 4.18
C LYS A 95 -4.39 0.57 4.59
N ASN A 96 -4.67 -0.70 4.86
CA ASN A 96 -3.65 -1.72 5.08
C ASN A 96 -2.96 -2.04 3.75
N PHE A 97 -1.62 -2.04 3.72
CA PHE A 97 -0.85 -2.24 2.48
C PHE A 97 -1.07 -3.61 1.84
N ASN A 98 -1.20 -4.66 2.62
CA ASN A 98 -1.45 -6.00 2.09
C ASN A 98 -2.82 -6.06 1.37
N LEU A 99 -3.87 -5.53 2.00
CA LEU A 99 -5.21 -5.49 1.42
C LEU A 99 -5.27 -4.62 0.17
N ILE A 100 -4.60 -3.46 0.17
CA ILE A 100 -4.49 -2.62 -1.03
C ILE A 100 -3.82 -3.37 -2.17
N ASN A 101 -2.71 -4.05 -1.89
CA ASN A 101 -1.99 -4.81 -2.92
C ASN A 101 -2.85 -5.92 -3.51
N GLN A 102 -3.54 -6.67 -2.67
CA GLN A 102 -4.48 -7.70 -3.14
C GLN A 102 -5.58 -7.11 -4.02
N ALA A 103 -6.17 -6.00 -3.59
CA ALA A 103 -7.24 -5.34 -4.34
C ALA A 103 -6.76 -4.80 -5.70
N LEU A 104 -5.58 -4.19 -5.75
CA LEU A 104 -5.02 -3.64 -6.98
C LEU A 104 -4.63 -4.73 -7.97
N VAL A 105 -4.05 -5.82 -7.51
CA VAL A 105 -3.71 -6.97 -8.36
C VAL A 105 -5.00 -7.62 -8.88
N ALA A 106 -6.01 -7.83 -8.03
CA ALA A 106 -7.31 -8.35 -8.43
C ALA A 106 -7.99 -7.45 -9.47
N LYS A 107 -7.88 -6.13 -9.32
CA LYS A 107 -8.40 -5.16 -10.30
C LYS A 107 -7.76 -5.34 -11.68
N GLN A 108 -6.46 -5.61 -11.76
CA GLN A 108 -5.80 -5.88 -13.04
C GLN A 108 -6.35 -7.15 -13.70
N PHE A 109 -6.55 -8.22 -12.94
CA PHE A 109 -7.17 -9.43 -13.41
C PHE A 109 -8.57 -9.17 -13.98
N TRP A 110 -9.40 -8.43 -13.24
CA TRP A 110 -10.74 -8.06 -13.67
C TRP A 110 -10.70 -7.26 -14.99
N ARG A 111 -9.77 -6.31 -15.12
CA ARG A 111 -9.59 -5.53 -16.36
C ARG A 111 -9.21 -6.40 -17.55
N ILE A 112 -8.33 -7.38 -17.36
CA ILE A 112 -7.94 -8.32 -18.42
C ILE A 112 -9.14 -9.11 -18.91
N GLN A 113 -10.02 -9.55 -18.00
CA GLN A 113 -11.21 -10.32 -18.37
C GLN A 113 -12.30 -9.48 -19.05
N HIS A 114 -12.53 -8.26 -18.59
CA HIS A 114 -13.65 -7.42 -19.04
C HIS A 114 -13.28 -6.45 -20.16
N CYS A 115 -11.99 -6.20 -20.37
CA CYS A 115 -11.49 -5.32 -21.43
C CYS A 115 -10.51 -6.08 -22.35
N PRO A 116 -10.98 -7.07 -23.14
CA PRO A 116 -10.09 -7.93 -23.93
C PRO A 116 -9.35 -7.17 -25.03
N ASN A 117 -9.82 -6.00 -25.42
CA ASN A 117 -9.19 -5.15 -26.43
C ASN A 117 -8.14 -4.20 -25.88
N SER A 118 -7.97 -4.13 -24.55
CA SER A 118 -6.94 -3.31 -23.94
C SER A 118 -5.53 -3.82 -24.26
N LEU A 119 -4.56 -2.93 -24.31
CA LEU A 119 -3.14 -3.29 -24.53
C LEU A 119 -2.66 -4.31 -23.47
N LEU A 120 -3.05 -4.10 -22.22
CA LEU A 120 -2.72 -4.99 -21.12
C LEU A 120 -3.24 -6.43 -21.36
N ALA A 121 -4.53 -6.56 -21.72
CA ALA A 121 -5.14 -7.85 -21.99
C ALA A 121 -4.50 -8.57 -23.18
N LYS A 122 -4.23 -7.83 -24.26
CA LYS A 122 -3.56 -8.36 -25.46
C LYS A 122 -2.15 -8.85 -25.14
N THR A 123 -1.39 -8.08 -24.39
CA THR A 123 -0.02 -8.44 -23.99
C THR A 123 0.01 -9.68 -23.10
N PHE A 124 -0.85 -9.74 -22.09
CA PHE A 124 -0.96 -10.90 -21.19
C PHE A 124 -1.41 -12.16 -21.93
N LYS A 125 -2.42 -12.04 -22.80
CA LYS A 125 -2.88 -13.16 -23.60
C LYS A 125 -1.78 -13.71 -24.51
N ALA A 126 -1.06 -12.83 -25.20
CA ALA A 126 0.04 -13.24 -26.08
C ALA A 126 1.17 -13.93 -25.34
N LYS A 127 1.48 -13.49 -24.11
CA LYS A 127 2.59 -14.04 -23.33
C LYS A 127 2.25 -15.33 -22.59
N TYR A 128 1.09 -15.37 -21.94
CA TYR A 128 0.73 -16.46 -21.01
C TYR A 128 -0.37 -17.40 -21.51
N PHE A 129 -1.25 -16.92 -22.36
CA PHE A 129 -2.43 -17.66 -22.82
C PHE A 129 -2.61 -17.59 -24.36
N PRO A 130 -1.57 -17.94 -25.17
CA PRO A 130 -1.66 -17.74 -26.62
C PRO A 130 -2.72 -18.61 -27.30
N ARG A 131 -3.14 -19.72 -26.68
CA ARG A 131 -4.09 -20.69 -27.23
C ARG A 131 -5.31 -20.96 -26.38
N SER A 132 -5.41 -20.33 -25.20
CA SER A 132 -6.53 -20.55 -24.26
C SER A 132 -7.06 -19.22 -23.75
N SER A 133 -8.24 -19.24 -23.11
CA SER A 133 -8.76 -18.07 -22.41
C SER A 133 -8.39 -18.11 -20.93
N LEU A 134 -8.49 -16.96 -20.26
CA LEU A 134 -8.24 -16.86 -18.82
C LEU A 134 -9.23 -17.67 -17.97
N ARG A 135 -10.32 -18.14 -18.59
CA ARG A 135 -11.36 -18.93 -17.92
C ARG A 135 -11.16 -20.44 -18.07
N ASP A 136 -10.23 -20.83 -18.90
CA ASP A 136 -9.87 -22.23 -19.12
C ASP A 136 -8.66 -22.57 -18.22
#